data_81dfd894ab4dd7b7b17c566c2b3454a1
#
_entry.id   81dfd894ab4dd7b7b17c566c2b3454a1
#
_cell.length_a   1.000
_cell.length_b   1.000
_cell.length_c   1.000
_cell.angle_alpha   90.00
_cell.angle_beta   90.00
_cell.angle_gamma   90.00
#
_symmetry.space_group_name_H-M   'P 1'
#
loop_
_entity.id
_entity.type
_entity.pdbx_description
1 polymer ?
#
loop_
_entity_poly.entity_id
_entity_poly.type
_entity_poly.pdbx_seq_one_letter_code
_entity_poly.pdbx_strand_id
1 'polypeptide(L)'
;MGNITVCTTFHKPGLDLYGQRFIDSFAEKVDKQINLLVYAEDCIPNNPDPEQIKVLDAKQTLPKLNAFKARWANDPRANGIPPDDIKARRPRDWHKKFKWDAVRFANKTYAVFEAARRWQKMRDGEWLCWLDADTYVHSPLTHEQLSELLPNDKWLTYVGRGKGSQTWPECGFYGMNIKHPTCQKFLEEFERYYDDANNGIFTLEEWHDSFVFGHLLNKFKAQDPNVLDYSAEMYLREAKTGGGGHPLINGPLGKYFDHMKGGRKEKGKSERKDIMVNRTEAYWNEI
;
A
#
# COMPACT_ATOMS: atom_id res chain seq x y z
N MET A 1 -0.51 7.28 23.91
CA MET A 1 -0.87 7.08 22.49
C MET A 1 0.18 6.18 21.87
N GLY A 2 -0.21 5.21 21.04
CA GLY A 2 0.75 4.28 20.41
C GLY A 2 1.61 4.98 19.36
N ASN A 3 2.83 4.49 19.16
CA ASN A 3 3.71 5.01 18.10
C ASN A 3 3.22 4.55 16.73
N ILE A 4 3.19 5.45 15.76
CA ILE A 4 2.78 5.18 14.38
C ILE A 4 3.99 5.35 13.47
N THR A 5 4.24 4.36 12.62
CA THR A 5 5.23 4.48 11.54
C THR A 5 4.57 4.21 10.19
N VAL A 6 4.85 5.07 9.24
CA VAL A 6 4.49 4.90 7.83
C VAL A 6 5.69 4.33 7.09
N CYS A 7 5.48 3.40 6.16
CA CYS A 7 6.53 2.94 5.27
C CYS A 7 6.11 3.03 3.80
N THR A 8 7.09 3.22 2.93
CA THR A 8 6.90 3.32 1.48
C THR A 8 8.15 2.86 0.73
N THR A 9 8.03 2.65 -0.58
CA THR A 9 9.16 2.40 -1.48
C THR A 9 8.93 3.10 -2.83
N PHE A 10 10.01 3.43 -3.50
CA PHE A 10 10.03 3.90 -4.88
C PHE A 10 11.42 3.74 -5.51
N HIS A 11 11.44 3.68 -6.83
CA HIS A 11 12.64 3.62 -7.68
C HIS A 11 12.96 5.00 -8.27
N LYS A 12 14.10 5.15 -8.95
CA LYS A 12 14.56 6.45 -9.48
C LYS A 12 13.51 7.20 -10.33
N PRO A 13 12.86 6.59 -11.33
CA PRO A 13 11.76 7.24 -12.05
C PRO A 13 10.60 7.66 -11.16
N GLY A 14 10.27 6.85 -10.12
CA GLY A 14 9.24 7.19 -9.14
C GLY A 14 9.65 8.37 -8.25
N LEU A 15 10.91 8.44 -7.83
CA LEU A 15 11.46 9.58 -7.10
C LEU A 15 11.23 10.89 -7.85
N ASP A 16 11.62 10.91 -9.14
CA ASP A 16 11.55 12.11 -9.98
C ASP A 16 10.10 12.55 -10.26
N LEU A 17 9.18 11.58 -10.39
CA LEU A 17 7.82 11.85 -10.77
C LEU A 17 6.90 12.23 -9.59
N TYR A 18 7.08 11.59 -8.43
CA TYR A 18 6.20 11.76 -7.27
C TYR A 18 6.86 11.59 -5.90
N GLY A 19 7.94 10.79 -5.80
CA GLY A 19 8.48 10.37 -4.51
C GLY A 19 9.10 11.51 -3.72
N GLN A 20 9.81 12.45 -4.38
CA GLN A 20 10.35 13.62 -3.69
C GLN A 20 9.23 14.50 -3.15
N ARG A 21 8.19 14.76 -3.96
CA ARG A 21 7.04 15.54 -3.55
C ARG A 21 6.28 14.89 -2.38
N PHE A 22 6.20 13.56 -2.35
CA PHE A 22 5.64 12.85 -1.20
C PHE A 22 6.45 13.10 0.06
N ILE A 23 7.78 12.93 0.03
CA ILE A 23 8.67 13.18 1.16
C ILE A 23 8.54 14.62 1.66
N ASP A 24 8.60 15.61 0.76
CA ASP A 24 8.52 17.02 1.10
C ASP A 24 7.18 17.36 1.78
N SER A 25 6.06 16.88 1.20
CA SER A 25 4.73 17.12 1.76
C SER A 25 4.50 16.39 3.09
N PHE A 26 5.10 15.20 3.26
CA PHE A 26 5.07 14.48 4.52
C PHE A 26 5.81 15.25 5.62
N ALA A 27 7.02 15.69 5.35
CA ALA A 27 7.82 16.47 6.29
C ALA A 27 7.16 17.79 6.69
N GLU A 28 6.47 18.45 5.74
CA GLU A 28 5.79 19.72 5.97
C GLU A 28 4.50 19.58 6.78
N LYS A 29 3.70 18.54 6.51
CA LYS A 29 2.28 18.50 6.94
C LYS A 29 1.95 17.39 7.94
N VAL A 30 2.81 16.40 8.12
CA VAL A 30 2.55 15.30 9.05
C VAL A 30 3.23 15.57 10.38
N ASP A 31 2.51 15.32 11.48
CA ASP A 31 3.00 15.47 12.86
C ASP A 31 4.33 14.72 13.06
N LYS A 32 5.27 15.37 13.72
CA LYS A 32 6.63 14.84 13.97
C LYS A 32 6.66 13.56 14.81
N GLN A 33 5.59 13.24 15.51
CA GLN A 33 5.45 11.96 16.23
C GLN A 33 5.14 10.76 15.30
N ILE A 34 4.82 11.01 14.05
CA ILE A 34 4.60 9.99 13.02
C ILE A 34 5.86 9.84 12.18
N ASN A 35 6.50 8.68 12.26
CA ASN A 35 7.75 8.41 11.53
C ASN A 35 7.48 7.93 10.10
N LEU A 36 8.41 8.21 9.18
CA LEU A 36 8.41 7.68 7.82
C LEU A 36 9.66 6.84 7.56
N LEU A 37 9.47 5.60 7.09
CA LEU A 37 10.52 4.75 6.54
C LEU A 37 10.40 4.71 5.02
N VAL A 38 11.42 5.17 4.32
CA VAL A 38 11.51 5.14 2.85
C VAL A 38 12.53 4.10 2.44
N TYR A 39 12.08 3.05 1.74
CA TYR A 39 12.98 2.07 1.12
C TYR A 39 13.27 2.51 -0.31
N ALA A 40 14.36 3.26 -0.51
CA ALA A 40 14.78 3.75 -1.82
C ALA A 40 15.44 2.62 -2.61
N GLU A 41 14.92 2.28 -3.81
CA GLU A 41 15.33 1.07 -4.54
C GLU A 41 16.66 1.26 -5.27
N ASP A 42 16.88 2.38 -5.94
CA ASP A 42 18.06 2.68 -6.75
C ASP A 42 18.28 4.20 -6.87
N CYS A 43 17.90 4.92 -5.82
CA CYS A 43 17.90 6.38 -5.80
C CYS A 43 18.19 6.93 -4.41
N ILE A 44 18.58 8.19 -4.36
CA ILE A 44 18.84 8.93 -3.13
C ILE A 44 17.92 10.16 -3.14
N PRO A 45 16.79 10.14 -2.40
CA PRO A 45 15.94 11.30 -2.28
C PRO A 45 16.59 12.37 -1.39
N ASN A 46 16.23 13.63 -1.62
CA ASN A 46 16.47 14.67 -0.63
C ASN A 46 15.62 14.39 0.61
N ASN A 47 16.23 14.47 1.78
CA ASN A 47 15.54 14.26 3.05
C ASN A 47 15.49 15.56 3.85
N PRO A 48 14.35 16.26 3.86
CA PRO A 48 14.23 17.55 4.54
C PRO A 48 14.14 17.43 6.06
N ASP A 49 13.88 16.23 6.59
CA ASP A 49 13.72 15.99 8.02
C ASP A 49 14.28 14.61 8.43
N PRO A 50 15.59 14.49 8.68
CA PRO A 50 16.23 13.21 9.05
C PRO A 50 15.82 12.67 10.44
N GLU A 51 15.20 13.46 11.29
CA GLU A 51 14.69 13.01 12.59
C GLU A 51 13.38 12.24 12.42
N GLN A 52 12.48 12.74 11.56
CA GLN A 52 11.18 12.13 11.27
C GLN A 52 11.25 11.06 10.17
N ILE A 53 12.09 11.28 9.16
CA ILE A 53 12.14 10.47 7.94
C ILE A 53 13.46 9.70 7.89
N LYS A 54 13.39 8.38 7.78
CA LYS A 54 14.57 7.52 7.57
C LYS A 54 14.55 6.96 6.17
N VAL A 55 15.54 7.36 5.37
CA VAL A 55 15.79 6.81 4.04
C VAL A 55 16.75 5.63 4.16
N LEU A 56 16.34 4.50 3.66
CA LEU A 56 17.07 3.24 3.70
C LEU A 56 17.34 2.79 2.25
N ASP A 57 18.57 2.39 1.96
CA ASP A 57 18.91 1.72 0.71
C ASP A 57 18.23 0.34 0.68
N ALA A 58 17.25 0.16 -0.20
CA ALA A 58 16.49 -1.07 -0.33
C ALA A 58 17.40 -2.26 -0.69
N LYS A 59 18.44 -2.05 -1.51
CA LYS A 59 19.39 -3.09 -1.90
C LYS A 59 20.18 -3.63 -0.71
N GLN A 60 20.57 -2.77 0.21
CA GLN A 60 21.31 -3.17 1.42
C GLN A 60 20.37 -3.71 2.51
N THR A 61 19.17 -3.14 2.61
CA THR A 61 18.27 -3.38 3.74
C THR A 61 17.33 -4.57 3.51
N LEU A 62 17.06 -4.94 2.23
CA LEU A 62 16.09 -5.97 1.86
C LEU A 62 16.75 -7.19 1.17
N PRO A 63 17.57 -8.00 1.89
CA PRO A 63 18.26 -9.14 1.28
C PRO A 63 17.30 -10.20 0.72
N LYS A 64 16.14 -10.42 1.35
CA LYS A 64 15.11 -11.34 0.84
C LYS A 64 14.51 -10.87 -0.48
N LEU A 65 14.27 -9.55 -0.63
CA LEU A 65 13.85 -8.95 -1.90
C LEU A 65 14.89 -9.22 -3.00
N ASN A 66 16.16 -9.00 -2.70
CA ASN A 66 17.24 -9.23 -3.66
C ASN A 66 17.28 -10.71 -4.09
N ALA A 67 17.16 -11.63 -3.15
CA ALA A 67 17.09 -13.05 -3.42
C ALA A 67 15.86 -13.44 -4.26
N PHE A 68 14.69 -12.86 -3.96
CA PHE A 68 13.46 -13.04 -4.73
C PHE A 68 13.63 -12.54 -6.17
N LYS A 69 14.12 -11.31 -6.33
CA LYS A 69 14.39 -10.74 -7.66
C LYS A 69 15.37 -11.58 -8.45
N ALA A 70 16.49 -11.98 -7.85
CA ALA A 70 17.50 -12.82 -8.52
C ALA A 70 16.93 -14.17 -8.95
N ARG A 71 16.14 -14.82 -8.10
CA ARG A 71 15.51 -16.12 -8.38
C ARG A 71 14.52 -16.03 -9.55
N TRP A 72 13.76 -14.95 -9.64
CA TRP A 72 12.65 -14.83 -10.58
C TRP A 72 12.90 -13.88 -11.75
N ALA A 73 14.13 -13.30 -11.87
CA ALA A 73 14.48 -12.31 -12.89
C ALA A 73 14.15 -12.77 -14.32
N ASN A 74 14.39 -14.03 -14.63
CA ASN A 74 14.22 -14.61 -15.98
C ASN A 74 12.96 -15.50 -16.12
N ASP A 75 12.11 -15.58 -15.10
CA ASP A 75 10.85 -16.32 -15.18
C ASP A 75 9.76 -15.40 -15.73
N PRO A 76 9.27 -15.64 -16.98
CA PRO A 76 8.22 -14.81 -17.58
C PRO A 76 6.97 -14.74 -16.72
N ARG A 77 6.66 -15.84 -16.01
CA ARG A 77 5.50 -15.94 -15.11
C ARG A 77 5.54 -14.88 -14.02
N ALA A 78 6.73 -14.61 -13.44
CA ALA A 78 6.90 -13.62 -12.38
C ALA A 78 7.02 -12.17 -12.90
N ASN A 79 7.13 -11.99 -14.22
CA ASN A 79 7.38 -10.71 -14.90
C ASN A 79 6.24 -10.32 -15.87
N GLY A 80 5.02 -10.60 -15.47
CA GLY A 80 3.81 -10.11 -16.15
C GLY A 80 3.28 -11.00 -17.28
N ILE A 81 3.76 -12.23 -17.44
CA ILE A 81 3.29 -13.19 -18.43
C ILE A 81 2.70 -14.42 -17.71
N PRO A 82 1.39 -14.51 -17.54
CA PRO A 82 0.78 -15.62 -16.84
C PRO A 82 0.91 -16.94 -17.61
N PRO A 83 0.84 -18.10 -16.93
CA PRO A 83 0.77 -19.42 -17.57
C PRO A 83 -0.42 -19.55 -18.54
N ASP A 84 -0.33 -20.51 -19.47
CA ASP A 84 -1.33 -20.67 -20.54
C ASP A 84 -2.71 -21.09 -20.02
N ASP A 85 -2.77 -21.84 -18.92
CA ASP A 85 -4.04 -22.17 -18.26
C ASP A 85 -4.74 -20.93 -17.69
N ILE A 86 -4.00 -19.98 -17.14
CA ILE A 86 -4.55 -18.68 -16.69
C ILE A 86 -5.00 -17.86 -17.91
N LYS A 87 -4.20 -17.81 -18.97
CA LYS A 87 -4.60 -17.10 -20.21
C LYS A 87 -5.92 -17.66 -20.78
N ALA A 88 -6.05 -18.99 -20.79
CA ALA A 88 -7.27 -19.65 -21.27
C ALA A 88 -8.51 -19.31 -20.42
N ARG A 89 -8.35 -19.27 -19.08
CA ARG A 89 -9.44 -18.93 -18.16
C ARG A 89 -9.76 -17.43 -18.12
N ARG A 90 -8.82 -16.58 -18.53
CA ARG A 90 -8.92 -15.11 -18.44
C ARG A 90 -8.65 -14.41 -19.77
N PRO A 91 -9.39 -14.76 -20.86
CA PRO A 91 -9.09 -14.28 -22.20
C PRO A 91 -9.24 -12.76 -22.37
N ARG A 92 -9.99 -12.10 -21.48
CA ARG A 92 -10.25 -10.64 -21.57
C ARG A 92 -9.18 -9.78 -20.88
N ASP A 93 -8.39 -10.32 -19.97
CA ASP A 93 -7.52 -9.49 -19.14
C ASP A 93 -6.12 -10.05 -18.86
N TRP A 94 -5.75 -11.22 -19.41
CA TRP A 94 -4.42 -11.80 -19.28
C TRP A 94 -3.30 -10.85 -19.79
N HIS A 95 -3.62 -9.96 -20.70
CA HIS A 95 -2.70 -8.95 -21.25
C HIS A 95 -2.38 -7.81 -20.25
N LYS A 96 -3.10 -7.70 -19.14
CA LYS A 96 -2.85 -6.72 -18.10
C LYS A 96 -1.66 -7.15 -17.26
N LYS A 97 -0.45 -6.97 -17.79
CA LYS A 97 0.81 -7.46 -17.24
C LYS A 97 0.96 -7.26 -15.72
N PHE A 98 0.51 -6.11 -15.18
CA PHE A 98 0.64 -5.82 -13.74
C PHE A 98 0.01 -6.89 -12.85
N LYS A 99 -1.00 -7.63 -13.30
CA LYS A 99 -1.67 -8.67 -12.51
C LYS A 99 -0.73 -9.84 -12.18
N TRP A 100 0.29 -10.06 -13.00
CA TRP A 100 1.25 -11.16 -12.88
C TRP A 100 2.70 -10.69 -12.75
N ASP A 101 2.92 -9.42 -12.38
CA ASP A 101 4.24 -8.84 -12.19
C ASP A 101 4.66 -8.95 -10.71
N ALA A 102 4.93 -10.20 -10.26
CA ALA A 102 5.32 -10.48 -8.90
C ALA A 102 6.64 -9.79 -8.50
N VAL A 103 7.58 -9.70 -9.44
CA VAL A 103 8.89 -9.06 -9.19
C VAL A 103 8.72 -7.57 -8.88
N ARG A 104 7.85 -6.89 -9.58
CA ARG A 104 7.53 -5.48 -9.32
C ARG A 104 6.90 -5.29 -7.93
N PHE A 105 5.88 -6.08 -7.61
CA PHE A 105 5.15 -5.92 -6.35
C PHE A 105 5.90 -6.43 -5.13
N ALA A 106 6.92 -7.29 -5.31
CA ALA A 106 7.81 -7.72 -4.26
C ALA A 106 8.54 -6.56 -3.57
N ASN A 107 8.83 -5.46 -4.29
CA ASN A 107 9.44 -4.26 -3.68
C ASN A 107 8.61 -3.75 -2.50
N LYS A 108 7.33 -3.59 -2.70
CA LYS A 108 6.38 -3.14 -1.67
C LYS A 108 6.28 -4.14 -0.52
N THR A 109 6.02 -5.40 -0.83
CA THR A 109 5.74 -6.39 0.19
C THR A 109 6.94 -6.67 1.09
N TYR A 110 8.14 -6.80 0.53
CA TYR A 110 9.35 -6.98 1.35
C TYR A 110 9.73 -5.73 2.15
N ALA A 111 9.44 -4.53 1.67
CA ALA A 111 9.58 -3.30 2.46
C ALA A 111 8.68 -3.33 3.70
N VAL A 112 7.43 -3.76 3.54
CA VAL A 112 6.48 -3.93 4.66
C VAL A 112 6.95 -5.00 5.64
N PHE A 113 7.42 -6.17 5.18
CA PHE A 113 7.89 -7.23 6.06
C PHE A 113 9.12 -6.80 6.87
N GLU A 114 10.07 -6.10 6.25
CA GLU A 114 11.23 -5.57 6.96
C GLU A 114 10.85 -4.49 7.95
N ALA A 115 9.98 -3.55 7.57
CA ALA A 115 9.48 -2.52 8.46
C ALA A 115 8.78 -3.14 9.68
N ALA A 116 7.96 -4.17 9.50
CA ALA A 116 7.30 -4.88 10.59
C ALA A 116 8.30 -5.54 11.54
N ARG A 117 9.31 -6.25 11.01
CA ARG A 117 10.37 -6.87 11.84
C ARG A 117 11.18 -5.83 12.62
N ARG A 118 11.53 -4.73 11.98
CA ARG A 118 12.27 -3.63 12.60
C ARG A 118 11.47 -3.01 13.74
N TRP A 119 10.19 -2.81 13.50
CA TRP A 119 9.29 -2.17 14.45
C TRP A 119 8.92 -3.07 15.63
N GLN A 120 8.76 -4.38 15.42
CA GLN A 120 8.55 -5.34 16.51
C GLN A 120 9.72 -5.40 17.50
N LYS A 121 10.95 -5.14 17.04
CA LYS A 121 12.14 -5.08 17.90
C LYS A 121 12.22 -3.78 18.73
N MET A 122 11.64 -2.72 18.22
CA MET A 122 11.55 -1.43 18.89
C MET A 122 10.28 -1.42 19.75
N ARG A 123 10.35 -1.76 21.01
CA ARG A 123 9.24 -2.00 21.95
C ARG A 123 8.08 -0.99 21.95
N ASP A 124 8.17 0.10 21.21
CA ASP A 124 7.32 1.29 21.33
C ASP A 124 6.28 1.45 20.18
N GLY A 125 6.29 0.61 19.14
CA GLY A 125 5.39 0.74 18.00
C GLY A 125 4.13 -0.11 18.11
N GLU A 126 2.96 0.46 17.84
CA GLU A 126 1.69 -0.24 17.74
C GLU A 126 1.26 -0.42 16.30
N TRP A 127 1.35 0.64 15.50
CA TRP A 127 0.86 0.69 14.14
C TRP A 127 1.97 0.89 13.10
N LEU A 128 2.01 -0.02 12.14
CA LEU A 128 2.76 0.13 10.91
C LEU A 128 1.78 0.39 9.77
N CYS A 129 1.91 1.53 9.10
CA CYS A 129 1.09 1.90 7.96
C CYS A 129 1.88 1.79 6.66
N TRP A 130 1.32 1.17 5.66
CA TRP A 130 1.77 1.34 4.29
C TRP A 130 1.09 2.55 3.66
N LEU A 131 1.82 3.37 2.91
CA LEU A 131 1.30 4.43 2.08
C LEU A 131 2.07 4.47 0.75
N ASP A 132 1.36 4.33 -0.37
CA ASP A 132 1.98 4.41 -1.70
C ASP A 132 2.64 5.78 -1.90
N ALA A 133 3.87 5.82 -2.43
CA ALA A 133 4.63 7.05 -2.61
C ALA A 133 4.07 8.00 -3.68
N ASP A 134 3.16 7.51 -4.56
CA ASP A 134 2.39 8.36 -5.48
C ASP A 134 1.21 9.07 -4.79
N THR A 135 1.38 9.35 -3.52
CA THR A 135 0.47 10.10 -2.65
C THR A 135 1.04 11.50 -2.38
N TYR A 136 0.17 12.49 -2.23
CA TYR A 136 0.50 13.85 -1.81
C TYR A 136 -0.25 14.18 -0.53
N VAL A 137 0.47 14.64 0.49
CA VAL A 137 -0.14 15.12 1.73
C VAL A 137 -0.55 16.57 1.51
N HIS A 138 -1.84 16.82 1.32
CA HIS A 138 -2.33 18.16 1.00
C HIS A 138 -2.79 18.97 2.21
N SER A 139 -3.11 18.31 3.32
CA SER A 139 -3.61 18.96 4.54
C SER A 139 -2.84 18.46 5.76
N PRO A 140 -2.71 19.30 6.82
CA PRO A 140 -2.07 18.88 8.08
C PRO A 140 -2.71 17.61 8.65
N LEU A 141 -1.88 16.68 9.10
CA LEU A 141 -2.28 15.43 9.74
C LEU A 141 -1.61 15.30 11.10
N THR A 142 -2.40 15.41 12.17
CA THR A 142 -1.90 15.23 13.52
C THR A 142 -1.81 13.75 13.88
N HIS A 143 -1.00 13.45 14.91
CA HIS A 143 -0.92 12.10 15.47
C HIS A 143 -2.28 11.61 15.99
N GLU A 144 -3.06 12.47 16.62
CA GLU A 144 -4.41 12.14 17.11
C GLU A 144 -5.35 11.77 15.96
N GLN A 145 -5.39 12.59 14.90
CA GLN A 145 -6.23 12.33 13.73
C GLN A 145 -5.90 11.01 13.04
N LEU A 146 -4.60 10.67 12.92
CA LEU A 146 -4.23 9.37 12.37
C LEU A 146 -4.56 8.23 13.35
N SER A 147 -4.39 8.45 14.66
CA SER A 147 -4.76 7.45 15.68
C SER A 147 -6.25 7.12 15.69
N GLU A 148 -7.13 8.08 15.42
CA GLU A 148 -8.58 7.85 15.25
C GLU A 148 -8.90 6.91 14.09
N LEU A 149 -8.08 6.94 13.05
CA LEU A 149 -8.19 6.03 11.90
C LEU A 149 -7.61 4.63 12.16
N LEU A 150 -6.89 4.45 13.28
CA LEU A 150 -6.19 3.22 13.67
C LEU A 150 -6.69 2.71 15.04
N PRO A 151 -7.95 2.24 15.15
CA PRO A 151 -8.54 1.85 16.44
C PRO A 151 -7.84 0.63 17.04
N ASN A 152 -7.48 0.68 18.33
CA ASN A 152 -6.69 -0.35 19.02
C ASN A 152 -7.37 -1.72 19.12
N ASP A 153 -8.69 -1.79 18.96
CA ASP A 153 -9.45 -3.05 18.91
C ASP A 153 -9.36 -3.73 17.53
N LYS A 154 -8.70 -3.12 16.55
CA LYS A 154 -8.51 -3.68 15.20
C LYS A 154 -7.08 -4.19 15.04
N TRP A 155 -6.95 -5.34 14.35
CA TRP A 155 -5.64 -5.84 13.97
C TRP A 155 -5.17 -5.31 12.60
N LEU A 156 -6.13 -4.84 11.78
CA LEU A 156 -5.86 -4.29 10.44
C LEU A 156 -6.90 -3.21 10.11
N THR A 157 -6.42 -2.14 9.48
CA THR A 157 -7.27 -1.16 8.80
C THR A 157 -6.87 -1.10 7.33
N TYR A 158 -7.81 -0.94 6.42
CA TYR A 158 -7.52 -0.93 5.00
C TYR A 158 -8.57 -0.15 4.20
N VAL A 159 -8.24 0.11 2.95
CA VAL A 159 -9.17 0.71 1.99
C VAL A 159 -9.72 -0.39 1.09
N GLY A 160 -10.99 -0.70 1.20
CA GLY A 160 -11.70 -1.59 0.28
C GLY A 160 -12.03 -0.91 -1.05
N ARG A 161 -13.04 -1.45 -1.75
CA ARG A 161 -13.51 -0.91 -3.03
C ARG A 161 -14.95 -0.41 -2.98
N GLY A 162 -15.48 -0.18 -1.80
CA GLY A 162 -16.86 0.25 -1.60
C GLY A 162 -17.85 -0.91 -1.47
N LYS A 163 -19.07 -0.54 -1.08
CA LYS A 163 -20.16 -1.46 -0.80
C LYS A 163 -20.56 -2.29 -2.03
N GLY A 164 -20.58 -3.60 -1.85
CA GLY A 164 -20.94 -4.55 -2.92
C GLY A 164 -19.81 -4.84 -3.92
N SER A 165 -18.60 -4.32 -3.72
CA SER A 165 -17.44 -4.72 -4.50
C SER A 165 -17.01 -6.14 -4.15
N GLN A 166 -16.64 -6.90 -5.19
CA GLN A 166 -16.05 -8.24 -5.04
C GLN A 166 -14.59 -8.28 -5.49
N THR A 167 -13.99 -7.10 -5.72
CA THR A 167 -12.60 -6.99 -6.10
C THR A 167 -11.70 -6.87 -4.87
N TRP A 168 -10.39 -7.05 -5.08
CA TRP A 168 -9.38 -6.92 -4.04
C TRP A 168 -9.31 -5.49 -3.46
N PRO A 169 -8.80 -5.33 -2.22
CA PRO A 169 -8.64 -4.03 -1.59
C PRO A 169 -7.77 -3.05 -2.40
N GLU A 170 -7.93 -1.78 -2.08
CA GLU A 170 -7.04 -0.72 -2.55
C GLU A 170 -5.82 -0.65 -1.65
N CYS A 171 -4.69 -1.19 -2.10
CA CYS A 171 -3.47 -1.22 -1.31
C CYS A 171 -2.62 0.06 -1.37
N GLY A 172 -3.19 1.20 -1.72
CA GLY A 172 -2.53 2.50 -1.58
C GLY A 172 -2.31 2.91 -0.13
N PHE A 173 -3.16 2.40 0.78
CA PHE A 173 -3.00 2.53 2.23
C PHE A 173 -3.54 1.29 2.94
N TYR A 174 -2.82 0.84 3.96
CA TYR A 174 -3.33 -0.03 5.02
C TYR A 174 -2.51 0.15 6.31
N GLY A 175 -3.16 0.01 7.45
CA GLY A 175 -2.54 0.04 8.78
C GLY A 175 -2.58 -1.33 9.44
N MET A 176 -1.48 -1.75 10.03
CA MET A 176 -1.29 -3.05 10.68
C MET A 176 -0.93 -2.83 12.14
N ASN A 177 -1.74 -3.34 13.06
CA ASN A 177 -1.41 -3.38 14.48
C ASN A 177 -0.44 -4.53 14.73
N ILE A 178 0.85 -4.26 14.64
CA ILE A 178 1.90 -5.28 14.69
C ILE A 178 2.07 -5.96 16.06
N LYS A 179 1.43 -5.45 17.10
CA LYS A 179 1.36 -6.12 18.41
C LYS A 179 0.22 -7.12 18.50
N HIS A 180 -0.79 -7.00 17.63
CA HIS A 180 -1.93 -7.89 17.63
C HIS A 180 -1.56 -9.28 17.09
N PRO A 181 -1.87 -10.38 17.82
CA PRO A 181 -1.48 -11.74 17.41
C PRO A 181 -1.95 -12.14 16.01
N THR A 182 -3.17 -11.74 15.63
CA THR A 182 -3.70 -12.01 14.29
C THR A 182 -2.90 -11.28 13.20
N CYS A 183 -2.51 -10.03 13.44
CA CYS A 183 -1.68 -9.26 12.52
C CYS A 183 -0.30 -9.91 12.33
N GLN A 184 0.32 -10.39 13.41
CA GLN A 184 1.61 -11.09 13.33
C GLN A 184 1.52 -12.35 12.45
N LYS A 185 0.50 -13.19 12.68
CA LYS A 185 0.25 -14.38 11.85
C LYS A 185 -0.08 -14.02 10.39
N PHE A 186 -0.82 -12.93 10.17
CA PHE A 186 -1.09 -12.43 8.83
C PHE A 186 0.20 -12.02 8.11
N LEU A 187 1.08 -11.27 8.76
CA LEU A 187 2.36 -10.86 8.20
C LEU A 187 3.29 -12.04 7.91
N GLU A 188 3.37 -13.02 8.83
CA GLU A 188 4.14 -14.25 8.63
C GLU A 188 3.65 -15.04 7.41
N GLU A 189 2.32 -15.21 7.29
CA GLU A 189 1.75 -15.93 6.16
C GLU A 189 1.91 -15.12 4.85
N PHE A 190 1.80 -13.79 4.89
CA PHE A 190 1.98 -12.94 3.74
C PHE A 190 3.43 -13.02 3.23
N GLU A 191 4.41 -12.97 4.13
CA GLU A 191 5.82 -13.16 3.76
C GLU A 191 6.08 -14.56 3.21
N ARG A 192 5.50 -15.62 3.83
CA ARG A 192 5.62 -16.99 3.37
C ARG A 192 5.15 -17.16 1.92
N TYR A 193 4.06 -16.47 1.51
CA TYR A 193 3.55 -16.53 0.14
C TYR A 193 4.58 -16.02 -0.88
N TYR A 194 5.42 -15.07 -0.51
CA TYR A 194 6.52 -14.58 -1.37
C TYR A 194 7.78 -15.43 -1.24
N ASP A 195 8.18 -15.81 -0.03
CA ASP A 195 9.39 -16.62 0.22
C ASP A 195 9.30 -18.01 -0.45
N ASP A 196 8.12 -18.63 -0.37
CA ASP A 196 7.79 -19.89 -1.07
C ASP A 196 6.79 -19.65 -2.20
N ALA A 197 7.20 -18.87 -3.18
CA ALA A 197 6.31 -18.39 -4.23
C ALA A 197 5.61 -19.50 -5.02
N ASN A 198 6.24 -20.67 -5.22
CA ASN A 198 5.64 -21.79 -5.94
C ASN A 198 4.45 -22.40 -5.18
N ASN A 199 4.49 -22.45 -3.85
CA ASN A 199 3.41 -22.90 -2.98
C ASN A 199 2.62 -21.71 -2.37
N GLY A 200 2.94 -20.49 -2.77
CA GLY A 200 2.33 -19.25 -2.34
C GLY A 200 1.69 -18.49 -3.50
N ILE A 201 2.29 -17.35 -3.89
CA ILE A 201 1.68 -16.41 -4.86
C ILE A 201 1.35 -17.05 -6.21
N PHE A 202 2.17 -18.00 -6.71
CA PHE A 202 1.93 -18.64 -8.00
C PHE A 202 0.82 -19.70 -8.00
N THR A 203 0.25 -20.01 -6.84
CA THR A 203 -0.96 -20.83 -6.74
C THR A 203 -2.24 -20.01 -6.87
N LEU A 204 -2.14 -18.68 -6.87
CA LEU A 204 -3.26 -17.77 -6.95
C LEU A 204 -3.62 -17.43 -8.41
N GLU A 205 -4.75 -16.75 -8.60
CA GLU A 205 -5.22 -16.28 -9.92
C GLU A 205 -4.50 -15.02 -10.40
N GLU A 206 -3.98 -14.20 -9.49
CA GLU A 206 -3.23 -12.97 -9.77
C GLU A 206 -2.17 -12.78 -8.67
N TRP A 207 -1.04 -12.12 -8.99
CA TRP A 207 0.12 -12.06 -8.09
C TRP A 207 0.55 -10.64 -7.72
N HIS A 208 -0.24 -9.64 -8.08
CA HIS A 208 -0.01 -8.29 -7.56
C HIS A 208 -0.40 -8.18 -6.07
N ASP A 209 0.20 -7.23 -5.39
CA ASP A 209 0.07 -7.04 -3.94
C ASP A 209 -1.38 -7.03 -3.44
N SER A 210 -2.24 -6.29 -4.12
CA SER A 210 -3.65 -6.13 -3.71
C SER A 210 -4.44 -7.45 -3.79
N PHE A 211 -4.15 -8.32 -4.76
CA PHE A 211 -4.80 -9.63 -4.87
C PHE A 211 -4.33 -10.55 -3.75
N VAL A 212 -3.01 -10.66 -3.56
CA VAL A 212 -2.43 -11.51 -2.52
C VAL A 212 -2.87 -11.06 -1.13
N PHE A 213 -2.82 -9.74 -0.88
CA PHE A 213 -3.31 -9.13 0.36
C PHE A 213 -4.78 -9.44 0.59
N GLY A 214 -5.64 -9.24 -0.41
CA GLY A 214 -7.08 -9.52 -0.32
C GLY A 214 -7.40 -10.98 -0.08
N HIS A 215 -6.66 -11.91 -0.73
CA HIS A 215 -6.78 -13.35 -0.51
C HIS A 215 -6.51 -13.70 0.96
N LEU A 216 -5.39 -13.22 1.50
CA LEU A 216 -5.00 -13.45 2.89
C LEU A 216 -5.93 -12.74 3.88
N LEU A 217 -6.31 -11.50 3.60
CA LEU A 217 -7.28 -10.75 4.41
C LEU A 217 -8.57 -11.56 4.58
N ASN A 218 -9.13 -12.11 3.51
CA ASN A 218 -10.34 -12.92 3.59
C ASN A 218 -10.15 -14.17 4.47
N LYS A 219 -9.00 -14.84 4.33
CA LYS A 219 -8.64 -16.00 5.17
C LYS A 219 -8.59 -15.65 6.66
N PHE A 220 -7.93 -14.54 7.02
CA PHE A 220 -7.74 -14.14 8.42
C PHE A 220 -8.98 -13.46 9.00
N LYS A 221 -9.71 -12.68 8.21
CA LYS A 221 -10.97 -12.06 8.61
C LYS A 221 -12.05 -13.08 8.99
N ALA A 222 -12.03 -14.26 8.36
CA ALA A 222 -12.94 -15.36 8.75
C ALA A 222 -12.65 -15.92 10.15
N GLN A 223 -11.41 -15.76 10.64
CA GLN A 223 -10.98 -16.22 11.97
C GLN A 223 -11.08 -15.10 13.02
N ASP A 224 -10.78 -13.87 12.62
CA ASP A 224 -10.82 -12.67 13.44
C ASP A 224 -11.40 -11.50 12.63
N PRO A 225 -12.68 -11.17 12.81
CA PRO A 225 -13.36 -10.13 12.04
C PRO A 225 -13.00 -8.70 12.46
N ASN A 226 -12.13 -8.51 13.47
CA ASN A 226 -11.74 -7.20 13.99
C ASN A 226 -10.82 -6.42 13.04
N VAL A 227 -11.36 -6.07 11.89
CA VAL A 227 -10.73 -5.20 10.88
C VAL A 227 -11.59 -3.97 10.62
N LEU A 228 -11.00 -2.92 10.07
CA LEU A 228 -11.72 -1.72 9.65
C LEU A 228 -11.50 -1.50 8.15
N ASP A 229 -12.57 -1.53 7.38
CA ASP A 229 -12.59 -1.11 5.97
C ASP A 229 -13.14 0.31 5.88
N TYR A 230 -12.31 1.27 5.49
CA TYR A 230 -12.71 2.68 5.37
C TYR A 230 -13.73 2.95 4.27
N SER A 231 -13.96 2.00 3.38
CA SER A 231 -14.88 2.14 2.25
C SER A 231 -16.12 1.25 2.35
N ALA A 232 -16.30 0.50 3.45
CA ALA A 232 -17.36 -0.51 3.58
C ALA A 232 -18.76 0.02 3.25
N GLU A 233 -19.06 1.23 3.69
CA GLU A 233 -20.38 1.87 3.47
C GLU A 233 -20.43 2.81 2.25
N MET A 234 -19.34 2.90 1.47
CA MET A 234 -19.24 3.82 0.34
C MET A 234 -19.80 3.21 -0.93
N TYR A 235 -20.64 3.94 -1.64
CA TYR A 235 -21.09 3.58 -3.00
C TYR A 235 -20.19 4.21 -4.04
N LEU A 236 -19.16 3.47 -4.48
CA LEU A 236 -18.23 3.89 -5.52
C LEU A 236 -18.62 3.31 -6.88
N ARG A 237 -18.51 4.10 -7.96
CA ARG A 237 -18.75 3.59 -9.32
C ARG A 237 -17.86 2.39 -9.64
N GLU A 238 -16.62 2.44 -9.19
CA GLU A 238 -15.65 1.38 -9.36
C GLU A 238 -16.10 0.03 -8.78
N ALA A 239 -16.88 0.04 -7.71
CA ALA A 239 -17.43 -1.18 -7.11
C ALA A 239 -18.25 -2.03 -8.09
N LYS A 240 -18.88 -1.40 -9.10
CA LYS A 240 -19.75 -2.06 -10.07
C LYS A 240 -19.10 -2.25 -11.45
N THR A 241 -18.27 -1.31 -11.88
CA THR A 241 -17.79 -1.22 -13.26
C THR A 241 -16.28 -1.39 -13.40
N GLY A 242 -15.54 -1.42 -12.28
CA GLY A 242 -14.08 -1.44 -12.29
C GLY A 242 -13.43 -0.13 -12.74
N GLY A 243 -14.22 0.95 -12.90
CA GLY A 243 -13.71 2.25 -13.31
C GLY A 243 -14.48 3.40 -12.69
N GLY A 244 -13.80 4.46 -12.31
CA GLY A 244 -14.41 5.64 -11.69
C GLY A 244 -13.79 5.95 -10.35
N GLY A 245 -14.50 6.41 -9.35
CA GLY A 245 -13.99 6.95 -8.10
C GLY A 245 -12.83 6.19 -7.45
N HIS A 246 -11.93 6.94 -6.86
CA HIS A 246 -10.75 6.39 -6.22
C HIS A 246 -11.05 6.14 -4.73
N PRO A 247 -11.00 4.88 -4.23
CA PRO A 247 -11.45 4.59 -2.86
C PRO A 247 -10.72 5.40 -1.78
N LEU A 248 -9.39 5.55 -1.87
CA LEU A 248 -8.61 6.26 -0.88
C LEU A 248 -9.06 7.72 -0.72
N ILE A 249 -9.15 8.47 -1.82
CA ILE A 249 -9.52 9.90 -1.78
C ILE A 249 -10.99 10.14 -1.49
N ASN A 250 -11.84 9.14 -1.63
CA ASN A 250 -13.26 9.22 -1.30
C ASN A 250 -13.59 8.75 0.13
N GLY A 251 -12.62 8.11 0.80
CA GLY A 251 -12.69 7.71 2.20
C GLY A 251 -12.21 8.80 3.17
N PRO A 252 -12.09 8.46 4.46
CA PRO A 252 -11.62 9.39 5.48
C PRO A 252 -10.20 9.88 5.24
N LEU A 253 -9.34 9.07 4.62
CA LEU A 253 -7.96 9.42 4.26
C LEU A 253 -7.89 10.58 3.25
N GLY A 254 -8.89 10.74 2.39
CA GLY A 254 -8.95 11.85 1.44
C GLY A 254 -9.08 13.23 2.06
N LYS A 255 -9.27 13.34 3.40
CA LYS A 255 -9.14 14.60 4.13
C LYS A 255 -7.70 15.11 4.16
N TYR A 256 -6.74 14.20 4.00
CA TYR A 256 -5.32 14.49 4.17
C TYR A 256 -4.50 14.18 2.92
N PHE A 257 -4.92 13.18 2.14
CA PHE A 257 -4.14 12.59 1.06
C PHE A 257 -4.84 12.67 -0.29
N ASP A 258 -4.08 13.02 -1.31
CA ASP A 258 -4.41 12.75 -2.70
C ASP A 258 -3.52 11.61 -3.23
N HIS A 259 -4.12 10.55 -3.76
CA HIS A 259 -3.40 9.39 -4.29
C HIS A 259 -3.49 9.33 -5.82
N MET A 260 -2.39 9.61 -6.49
CA MET A 260 -2.31 9.86 -7.93
C MET A 260 -2.06 8.59 -8.74
N LYS A 261 -3.09 7.82 -9.04
CA LYS A 261 -2.97 6.60 -9.85
C LYS A 261 -2.87 6.86 -11.36
N GLY A 262 -2.06 6.02 -12.04
CA GLY A 262 -1.93 6.04 -13.49
C GLY A 262 -1.43 7.39 -13.99
N GLY A 263 -2.03 7.92 -15.06
CA GLY A 263 -1.62 9.20 -15.67
C GLY A 263 -1.80 10.45 -14.80
N ARG A 264 -2.44 10.33 -13.63
CA ARG A 264 -2.53 11.41 -12.64
C ARG A 264 -1.20 11.74 -12.00
N LYS A 265 -0.27 10.77 -11.98
CA LYS A 265 1.12 10.97 -11.50
C LYS A 265 1.82 12.08 -12.28
N GLU A 266 1.66 12.10 -13.61
CA GLU A 266 2.23 13.13 -14.49
C GLU A 266 1.60 14.49 -14.27
N LYS A 267 0.30 14.52 -13.92
CA LYS A 267 -0.44 15.75 -13.59
C LYS A 267 -0.17 16.27 -12.18
N GLY A 268 0.35 15.39 -11.31
CA GLY A 268 0.62 15.71 -9.91
C GLY A 268 -0.62 15.90 -9.04
N LYS A 269 -1.84 15.55 -9.54
CA LYS A 269 -3.10 15.62 -8.79
C LYS A 269 -4.17 14.73 -9.40
N SER A 270 -5.15 14.32 -8.56
CA SER A 270 -6.37 13.67 -9.03
C SER A 270 -7.24 14.61 -9.87
N GLU A 271 -8.24 14.06 -10.53
CA GLU A 271 -9.16 14.81 -11.38
C GLU A 271 -10.55 14.91 -10.72
N ARG A 272 -11.31 15.95 -11.03
CA ARG A 272 -12.67 16.12 -10.50
C ARG A 272 -13.57 14.88 -10.65
N LYS A 273 -13.44 14.15 -11.74
CA LYS A 273 -14.20 12.91 -11.97
C LYS A 273 -13.87 11.76 -10.97
N ASP A 274 -12.74 11.85 -10.26
CA ASP A 274 -12.30 10.86 -9.28
C ASP A 274 -12.97 11.06 -7.93
N ILE A 275 -13.47 12.28 -7.67
CA ILE A 275 -14.13 12.68 -6.43
C ILE A 275 -15.62 12.35 -6.52
N MET A 276 -16.09 11.50 -5.62
CA MET A 276 -17.49 11.01 -5.59
C MET A 276 -18.23 11.42 -4.32
N VAL A 277 -17.52 12.01 -3.36
CA VAL A 277 -18.07 12.52 -2.11
C VAL A 277 -17.95 14.04 -2.07
N ASN A 278 -18.72 14.68 -1.23
CA ASN A 278 -18.54 16.11 -0.99
C ASN A 278 -17.27 16.34 -0.17
N ARG A 279 -16.31 17.06 -0.74
CA ARG A 279 -15.05 17.45 -0.12
C ARG A 279 -15.09 18.93 0.23
N THR A 280 -14.64 19.26 1.43
CA THR A 280 -14.61 20.65 1.96
C THR A 280 -13.19 21.17 2.18
N GLU A 281 -12.19 20.29 2.06
CA GLU A 281 -10.80 20.66 2.19
C GLU A 281 -10.38 21.57 1.02
N ALA A 282 -9.64 22.64 1.31
CA ALA A 282 -9.27 23.67 0.32
C ALA A 282 -8.60 23.10 -0.93
N TYR A 283 -7.76 22.08 -0.74
CA TYR A 283 -7.08 21.39 -1.84
C TYR A 283 -8.05 20.88 -2.92
N TRP A 284 -9.19 20.31 -2.53
CA TRP A 284 -10.15 19.73 -3.48
C TRP A 284 -10.96 20.77 -4.26
N ASN A 285 -10.96 22.03 -3.81
CA ASN A 285 -11.60 23.12 -4.53
C ASN A 285 -10.79 23.56 -5.76
N GLU A 286 -9.50 23.20 -5.82
CA GLU A 286 -8.58 23.53 -6.91
C GLU A 286 -8.52 22.46 -8.01
N ILE A 287 -9.36 21.42 -7.90
CA ILE A 287 -9.43 20.27 -8.81
C ILE A 287 -10.76 20.29 -9.64
#